data_6ecb9e5c0fd16d6a66ef18147483f4cd
#
_entry.id   6ecb9e5c0fd16d6a66ef18147483f4cd
#
_cell.length_a   1.000
_cell.length_b   1.000
_cell.length_c   1.000
_cell.angle_alpha   90.00
_cell.angle_beta   90.00
_cell.angle_gamma   90.00
#
_symmetry.space_group_name_H-M   'P 1'
#
loop_
_entity.id
_entity.type
_entity.pdbx_description
1 polymer ?
#
loop_
_entity_poly.entity_id
_entity_poly.type
_entity_poly.pdbx_seq_one_letter_code
_entity_poly.pdbx_strand_id
1 'polypeptide(L)'
;MTDQNLVGLFLSCLRRNKMTKLENNIKNLCVENMGIYGCKHAVKEHVWTGKAHMIAKLKKNVKSMQEEPFVYACMFFSAETLISCVKEILWEDREDVEKYIQNKRIAQELELDYTFSAPIAEGIAMGTDWNQMHPASSVRLVICKDNYTSFRIVTAYPYPSFDEMDEWYDAVDQGFKISR
;
A
#
# COMPACT_ATOMS: atom_id res chain seq x y z
N MET A 1 -36.53 41.24 6.51
CA MET A 1 -35.30 40.45 6.30
C MET A 1 -35.75 39.21 5.51
N THR A 2 -35.35 39.15 4.26
CA THR A 2 -36.04 38.40 3.23
C THR A 2 -35.47 37.00 3.04
N ASP A 3 -36.37 36.01 2.83
CA ASP A 3 -36.17 34.56 2.61
C ASP A 3 -35.20 34.13 1.48
N GLN A 4 -34.55 35.06 0.82
CA GLN A 4 -33.65 34.74 -0.33
C GLN A 4 -32.30 34.14 0.05
N ASN A 5 -31.85 34.29 1.32
CA ASN A 5 -30.57 33.75 1.75
C ASN A 5 -30.61 32.26 2.14
N LEU A 6 -31.77 31.72 2.47
CA LEU A 6 -31.94 30.29 2.82
C LEU A 6 -31.97 29.39 1.60
N VAL A 7 -32.52 29.88 0.48
CA VAL A 7 -32.58 29.14 -0.78
C VAL A 7 -31.18 28.98 -1.41
N GLY A 8 -30.32 30.00 -1.27
CA GLY A 8 -28.94 29.95 -1.74
C GLY A 8 -28.06 28.93 -1.01
N LEU A 9 -28.25 28.76 0.30
CA LEU A 9 -27.54 27.76 1.12
C LEU A 9 -28.06 26.33 0.85
N PHE A 10 -29.35 26.16 0.59
CA PHE A 10 -29.94 24.86 0.26
C PHE A 10 -29.54 24.38 -1.15
N LEU A 11 -29.38 25.28 -2.12
CA LEU A 11 -28.93 24.95 -3.48
C LEU A 11 -27.42 24.62 -3.53
N SER A 12 -26.63 25.12 -2.59
CA SER A 12 -25.21 24.72 -2.48
C SER A 12 -25.03 23.32 -1.91
N CYS A 13 -25.95 22.85 -1.05
CA CYS A 13 -25.96 21.46 -0.55
C CYS A 13 -26.47 20.42 -1.58
N LEU A 14 -27.16 20.85 -2.63
CA LEU A 14 -27.69 19.97 -3.67
C LEU A 14 -26.80 19.89 -4.92
N ARG A 15 -25.61 20.48 -4.92
CA ARG A 15 -24.58 20.00 -5.83
C ARG A 15 -24.27 18.56 -5.42
N ARG A 16 -24.95 17.60 -6.02
CA ARG A 16 -24.48 16.20 -6.11
C ARG A 16 -23.06 16.31 -6.58
N ASN A 17 -22.10 16.16 -5.66
CA ASN A 17 -20.67 16.14 -6.00
C ASN A 17 -20.53 15.00 -7.02
N LYS A 18 -20.46 15.38 -8.30
CA LYS A 18 -20.19 14.42 -9.34
C LYS A 18 -18.79 13.93 -9.06
N MET A 19 -18.64 12.66 -8.72
CA MET A 19 -17.34 12.06 -8.42
C MET A 19 -16.35 12.44 -9.52
N THR A 20 -15.16 12.83 -9.12
CA THR A 20 -14.08 13.10 -10.05
C THR A 20 -13.71 11.82 -10.81
N LYS A 21 -12.97 11.96 -11.90
CA LYS A 21 -12.49 10.78 -12.65
C LYS A 21 -11.60 9.91 -11.78
N LEU A 22 -10.75 10.53 -10.94
CA LEU A 22 -9.89 9.83 -10.00
C LEU A 22 -10.70 9.02 -8.97
N GLU A 23 -11.67 9.65 -8.32
CA GLU A 23 -12.56 8.99 -7.35
C GLU A 23 -13.30 7.79 -7.96
N ASN A 24 -13.78 7.92 -9.19
CA ASN A 24 -14.39 6.81 -9.92
C ASN A 24 -13.38 5.69 -10.19
N ASN A 25 -12.14 6.03 -10.55
CA ASN A 25 -11.09 5.06 -10.80
C ASN A 25 -10.73 4.30 -9.52
N ILE A 26 -10.58 5.00 -8.40
CA ILE A 26 -10.31 4.38 -7.08
C ILE A 26 -11.44 3.42 -6.70
N LYS A 27 -12.69 3.84 -6.88
CA LYS A 27 -13.86 3.01 -6.57
C LYS A 27 -13.88 1.70 -7.38
N ASN A 28 -13.41 1.74 -8.63
CA ASN A 28 -13.44 0.61 -9.56
C ASN A 28 -12.17 -0.24 -9.55
N LEU A 29 -11.24 0.00 -8.62
CA LEU A 29 -10.07 -0.85 -8.45
C LEU A 29 -10.48 -2.30 -8.18
N CYS A 30 -9.82 -3.24 -8.86
CA CYS A 30 -10.06 -4.68 -8.70
C CYS A 30 -8.77 -5.50 -8.87
N VAL A 31 -8.83 -6.77 -8.47
CA VAL A 31 -7.70 -7.71 -8.54
C VAL A 31 -7.34 -8.06 -9.99
N GLU A 32 -8.36 -8.20 -10.84
CA GLU A 32 -8.24 -8.97 -12.09
C GLU A 32 -7.60 -8.19 -13.23
N ASN A 33 -7.73 -6.87 -13.23
CA ASN A 33 -7.24 -6.06 -14.34
C ASN A 33 -5.76 -5.71 -14.18
N MET A 34 -5.00 -5.82 -15.28
CA MET A 34 -3.68 -5.23 -15.41
C MET A 34 -3.85 -3.77 -15.86
N GLY A 35 -3.11 -2.85 -15.27
CA GLY A 35 -3.18 -1.44 -15.65
C GLY A 35 -3.89 -0.57 -14.62
N ILE A 36 -4.56 0.52 -15.06
CA ILE A 36 -5.09 1.62 -14.21
C ILE A 36 -5.94 1.14 -13.04
N TYR A 37 -6.66 0.04 -13.22
CA TYR A 37 -7.63 -0.47 -12.24
C TYR A 37 -7.21 -1.80 -11.62
N GLY A 38 -5.96 -2.26 -11.84
CA GLY A 38 -5.57 -3.59 -11.44
C GLY A 38 -4.39 -3.62 -10.49
N CYS A 39 -4.50 -4.52 -9.52
CA CYS A 39 -3.44 -4.85 -8.58
C CYS A 39 -2.82 -6.22 -8.86
N LYS A 40 -3.00 -6.78 -10.06
CA LYS A 40 -2.63 -8.18 -10.36
C LYS A 40 -1.18 -8.51 -10.06
N HIS A 41 -0.25 -7.59 -10.35
CA HIS A 41 1.15 -7.79 -10.01
C HIS A 41 1.35 -7.84 -8.51
N ALA A 42 0.80 -6.86 -7.78
CA ALA A 42 0.90 -6.80 -6.33
C ALA A 42 0.24 -8.02 -5.66
N VAL A 43 -0.91 -8.48 -6.17
CA VAL A 43 -1.57 -9.70 -5.69
C VAL A 43 -0.68 -10.91 -5.88
N LYS A 44 -0.10 -11.08 -7.08
CA LYS A 44 0.77 -12.21 -7.38
C LYS A 44 2.01 -12.24 -6.48
N GLU A 45 2.64 -11.09 -6.27
CA GLU A 45 3.93 -10.99 -5.57
C GLU A 45 3.79 -10.85 -4.04
N HIS A 46 2.63 -10.37 -3.55
CA HIS A 46 2.46 -10.01 -2.15
C HIS A 46 1.18 -10.57 -1.47
N VAL A 47 0.43 -11.45 -2.15
CA VAL A 47 -0.73 -12.15 -1.57
C VAL A 47 -0.60 -13.66 -1.79
N TRP A 48 -0.39 -14.10 -3.02
CA TRP A 48 -0.35 -15.52 -3.36
C TRP A 48 1.02 -16.18 -3.15
N THR A 49 1.92 -15.47 -2.52
CA THR A 49 3.25 -15.96 -2.18
C THR A 49 3.22 -16.63 -0.82
N GLY A 50 3.38 -17.93 -0.76
CA GLY A 50 3.47 -18.61 0.52
C GLY A 50 4.79 -18.34 1.26
N LYS A 51 4.85 -18.72 2.54
CA LYS A 51 6.01 -18.59 3.44
C LYS A 51 7.34 -19.07 2.81
N ALA A 52 7.31 -20.19 2.08
CA ALA A 52 8.50 -20.70 1.39
C ALA A 52 9.08 -19.70 0.38
N HIS A 53 8.21 -18.98 -0.32
CA HIS A 53 8.63 -17.94 -1.27
C HIS A 53 9.23 -16.73 -0.54
N MET A 54 8.64 -16.31 0.58
CA MET A 54 9.19 -15.23 1.41
C MET A 54 10.60 -15.57 1.92
N ILE A 55 10.81 -16.79 2.42
CA ILE A 55 12.12 -17.29 2.82
C ILE A 55 13.12 -17.26 1.67
N ALA A 56 12.71 -17.72 0.48
CA ALA A 56 13.58 -17.69 -0.71
C ALA A 56 13.94 -16.25 -1.11
N LYS A 57 12.99 -15.32 -0.99
CA LYS A 57 13.19 -13.89 -1.26
C LYS A 57 14.16 -13.27 -0.27
N LEU A 58 14.02 -13.54 1.04
CA LEU A 58 14.97 -13.11 2.07
C LEU A 58 16.40 -13.62 1.77
N LYS A 59 16.56 -14.91 1.53
CA LYS A 59 17.87 -15.52 1.22
C LYS A 59 18.54 -14.94 -0.02
N LYS A 60 17.74 -14.52 -1.02
CA LYS A 60 18.24 -13.85 -2.22
C LYS A 60 18.68 -12.42 -1.92
N ASN A 61 17.89 -11.68 -1.16
CA ASN A 61 18.13 -10.28 -0.86
C ASN A 61 19.34 -10.08 0.05
N VAL A 62 19.57 -10.98 1.01
CA VAL A 62 20.78 -10.95 1.86
C VAL A 62 22.08 -10.98 1.05
N LYS A 63 22.08 -11.63 -0.11
CA LYS A 63 23.25 -11.66 -0.99
C LYS A 63 23.49 -10.36 -1.75
N SER A 64 22.46 -9.55 -1.93
CA SER A 64 22.50 -8.30 -2.72
C SER A 64 22.51 -7.03 -1.87
N MET A 65 22.10 -7.10 -0.61
CA MET A 65 21.90 -5.94 0.29
C MET A 65 22.82 -6.02 1.51
N GLN A 66 24.13 -5.94 1.29
CA GLN A 66 25.11 -5.95 2.40
C GLN A 66 25.08 -4.68 3.28
N GLU A 67 24.30 -3.67 2.93
CA GLU A 67 24.31 -2.36 3.59
C GLU A 67 22.97 -1.96 4.23
N GLU A 68 21.86 -2.73 4.04
CA GLU A 68 20.59 -2.39 4.69
C GLU A 68 20.42 -3.15 6.02
N PRO A 69 20.07 -2.42 7.11
CA PRO A 69 19.96 -3.04 8.44
C PRO A 69 18.77 -4.00 8.56
N PHE A 70 17.78 -3.90 7.65
CA PHE A 70 16.55 -4.66 7.73
C PHE A 70 16.20 -5.36 6.41
N VAL A 71 16.22 -6.67 6.42
CA VAL A 71 15.73 -7.49 5.30
C VAL A 71 14.49 -8.26 5.76
N TYR A 72 13.35 -7.89 5.25
CA TYR A 72 12.06 -8.49 5.56
C TYR A 72 11.33 -8.95 4.30
N ALA A 73 10.35 -9.82 4.47
CA ALA A 73 9.39 -10.19 3.45
C ALA A 73 8.01 -10.33 4.09
N CYS A 74 7.03 -9.59 3.56
CA CYS A 74 5.66 -9.57 4.04
C CYS A 74 4.68 -9.93 2.92
N MET A 75 3.51 -10.43 3.33
CA MET A 75 2.39 -10.66 2.43
C MET A 75 1.09 -10.18 3.06
N PHE A 76 0.19 -9.63 2.27
CA PHE A 76 -1.16 -9.28 2.71
C PHE A 76 -1.94 -10.51 3.13
N PHE A 77 -2.86 -10.35 4.06
CA PHE A 77 -3.75 -11.45 4.47
C PHE A 77 -4.62 -11.97 3.33
N SER A 78 -5.04 -11.09 2.42
CA SER A 78 -5.83 -11.48 1.25
C SER A 78 -5.74 -10.42 0.13
N ALA A 79 -6.27 -10.78 -1.04
CA ALA A 79 -6.37 -9.84 -2.17
C ALA A 79 -7.37 -8.71 -1.86
N GLU A 80 -8.42 -8.98 -1.12
CA GLU A 80 -9.41 -8.00 -0.67
C GLU A 80 -8.76 -7.00 0.29
N THR A 81 -7.90 -7.47 1.21
CA THR A 81 -7.13 -6.61 2.11
C THR A 81 -6.23 -5.67 1.32
N LEU A 82 -5.45 -6.20 0.36
CA LEU A 82 -4.61 -5.38 -0.51
C LEU A 82 -5.42 -4.30 -1.22
N ILE A 83 -6.55 -4.66 -1.85
CA ILE A 83 -7.38 -3.71 -2.59
C ILE A 83 -7.97 -2.65 -1.67
N SER A 84 -8.41 -3.04 -0.47
CA SER A 84 -8.93 -2.09 0.52
C SER A 84 -7.87 -1.09 0.93
N CYS A 85 -6.65 -1.56 1.22
CA CYS A 85 -5.52 -0.70 1.54
C CYS A 85 -5.20 0.28 0.40
N VAL A 86 -5.09 -0.22 -0.83
CA VAL A 86 -4.80 0.63 -2.00
C VAL A 86 -5.89 1.68 -2.21
N LYS A 87 -7.17 1.33 -2.04
CA LYS A 87 -8.28 2.29 -2.13
C LYS A 87 -8.20 3.36 -1.05
N GLU A 88 -7.91 2.98 0.18
CA GLU A 88 -7.79 3.91 1.30
C GLU A 88 -6.62 4.88 1.09
N ILE A 89 -5.43 4.38 0.77
CA ILE A 89 -4.25 5.21 0.48
C ILE A 89 -4.56 6.22 -0.64
N LEU A 90 -5.09 5.76 -1.77
CA LEU A 90 -5.41 6.65 -2.89
C LEU A 90 -6.52 7.66 -2.56
N TRP A 91 -7.43 7.32 -1.64
CA TRP A 91 -8.49 8.21 -1.21
C TRP A 91 -7.98 9.29 -0.25
N GLU A 92 -7.15 8.92 0.69
CA GLU A 92 -6.54 9.87 1.63
C GLU A 92 -5.60 10.84 0.90
N ASP A 93 -4.75 10.34 0.00
CA ASP A 93 -3.79 11.13 -0.76
C ASP A 93 -4.32 11.64 -2.11
N ARG A 94 -5.64 11.61 -2.34
CA ARG A 94 -6.26 11.90 -3.65
C ARG A 94 -5.87 13.25 -4.25
N GLU A 95 -5.65 14.27 -3.42
CA GLU A 95 -5.24 15.60 -3.90
C GLU A 95 -3.81 15.59 -4.45
N ASP A 96 -2.90 14.89 -3.81
CA ASP A 96 -1.51 14.77 -4.24
C ASP A 96 -1.39 13.84 -5.44
N VAL A 97 -2.18 12.78 -5.50
CA VAL A 97 -2.31 11.92 -6.68
C VAL A 97 -2.86 12.71 -7.87
N GLU A 98 -3.87 13.57 -7.70
CA GLU A 98 -4.37 14.45 -8.77
C GLU A 98 -3.30 15.43 -9.25
N LYS A 99 -2.60 16.10 -8.35
CA LYS A 99 -1.49 17.02 -8.68
C LYS A 99 -0.39 16.27 -9.46
N TYR A 100 -0.04 15.08 -9.02
CA TYR A 100 0.94 14.21 -9.69
C TYR A 100 0.51 13.87 -11.11
N ILE A 101 -0.72 13.40 -11.31
CA ILE A 101 -1.24 13.03 -12.63
C ILE A 101 -1.26 14.23 -13.58
N GLN A 102 -1.65 15.41 -13.10
CA GLN A 102 -1.77 16.63 -13.90
C GLN A 102 -0.43 17.29 -14.21
N ASN A 103 0.61 17.00 -13.43
CA ASN A 103 1.92 17.64 -13.62
C ASN A 103 2.65 17.09 -14.85
N LYS A 104 2.74 17.89 -15.90
CA LYS A 104 3.39 17.53 -17.18
C LYS A 104 4.89 17.26 -17.07
N ARG A 105 5.56 17.76 -16.02
CA ARG A 105 7.01 17.72 -15.86
C ARG A 105 7.51 16.50 -15.08
N ILE A 106 6.64 15.82 -14.32
CA ILE A 106 7.02 14.68 -13.53
C ILE A 106 6.86 13.41 -14.37
N ALA A 107 7.98 12.69 -14.58
CA ALA A 107 8.00 11.39 -15.25
C ALA A 107 8.30 10.25 -14.26
N GLN A 108 8.67 10.57 -13.01
CA GLN A 108 9.01 9.59 -11.97
C GLN A 108 7.75 8.95 -11.40
N GLU A 109 7.91 7.77 -10.82
CA GLU A 109 6.87 7.10 -10.03
C GLU A 109 6.55 7.93 -8.77
N LEU A 110 5.31 7.84 -8.31
CA LEU A 110 4.88 8.38 -7.02
C LEU A 110 4.81 7.22 -6.03
N GLU A 111 5.53 7.35 -4.93
CA GLU A 111 5.47 6.43 -3.80
C GLU A 111 4.64 7.05 -2.69
N LEU A 112 3.70 6.28 -2.14
CA LEU A 112 2.82 6.65 -1.04
C LEU A 112 3.00 5.62 0.07
N ASP A 113 3.43 6.08 1.24
CA ASP A 113 3.58 5.26 2.43
C ASP A 113 2.42 5.52 3.39
N TYR A 114 1.81 4.46 3.89
CA TYR A 114 0.68 4.55 4.80
C TYR A 114 0.77 3.49 5.89
N THR A 115 0.48 3.88 7.14
CA THR A 115 0.43 2.96 8.28
C THR A 115 -1.01 2.86 8.79
N PHE A 116 -1.55 1.67 8.79
CA PHE A 116 -2.90 1.35 9.26
C PHE A 116 -2.89 1.15 10.78
N SER A 117 -4.02 1.40 11.41
CA SER A 117 -4.19 1.23 12.87
C SER A 117 -4.25 -0.23 13.31
N ALA A 118 -4.38 -1.17 12.39
CA ALA A 118 -4.41 -2.60 12.64
C ALA A 118 -3.56 -3.34 11.59
N PRO A 119 -3.01 -4.51 11.93
CA PRO A 119 -2.27 -5.32 10.97
C PRO A 119 -3.10 -5.65 9.74
N ILE A 120 -2.50 -5.49 8.56
CA ILE A 120 -3.09 -5.80 7.25
C ILE A 120 -2.34 -6.93 6.53
N ALA A 121 -1.22 -7.33 7.09
CA ALA A 121 -0.29 -8.28 6.53
C ALA A 121 0.45 -9.01 7.63
N GLU A 122 1.20 -10.03 7.25
CA GLU A 122 2.16 -10.71 8.10
C GLU A 122 3.48 -10.95 7.36
N GLY A 123 4.56 -11.10 8.09
CA GLY A 123 5.87 -11.27 7.49
C GLY A 123 6.90 -11.95 8.38
N ILE A 124 8.09 -12.08 7.83
CA ILE A 124 9.30 -12.58 8.48
C ILE A 124 10.47 -11.65 8.15
N ALA A 125 11.45 -11.59 9.05
CA ALA A 125 12.67 -10.82 8.83
C ALA A 125 13.93 -11.67 9.05
N MET A 126 15.05 -11.21 8.50
CA MET A 126 16.34 -11.78 8.83
C MET A 126 16.64 -11.55 10.31
N GLY A 127 17.10 -12.60 11.00
CA GLY A 127 17.36 -12.53 12.44
C GLY A 127 16.17 -12.93 13.32
N THR A 128 14.97 -13.09 12.78
CA THR A 128 13.79 -13.60 13.52
C THR A 128 13.61 -15.12 13.36
N ASP A 129 12.75 -15.72 14.17
CA ASP A 129 12.32 -17.11 13.94
C ASP A 129 11.36 -17.19 12.75
N TRP A 130 11.82 -17.75 11.64
CA TRP A 130 11.00 -17.89 10.44
C TRP A 130 9.83 -18.87 10.56
N ASN A 131 9.71 -19.58 11.68
CA ASN A 131 8.51 -20.38 11.96
C ASN A 131 7.36 -19.52 12.47
N GLN A 132 7.66 -18.36 13.01
CA GLN A 132 6.68 -17.38 13.48
C GLN A 132 6.49 -16.29 12.42
N MET A 133 5.21 -16.00 12.11
CA MET A 133 4.85 -14.85 11.30
C MET A 133 4.56 -13.67 12.22
N HIS A 134 5.04 -12.50 11.84
CA HIS A 134 4.87 -11.28 12.61
C HIS A 134 3.91 -10.33 11.89
N PRO A 135 3.10 -9.55 12.62
CA PRO A 135 2.16 -8.61 12.01
C PRO A 135 2.88 -7.48 11.28
N ALA A 136 2.27 -6.95 10.25
CA ALA A 136 2.72 -5.75 9.52
C ALA A 136 1.52 -4.86 9.20
N SER A 137 1.64 -3.57 9.49
CA SER A 137 0.55 -2.60 9.36
C SER A 137 0.81 -1.51 8.32
N SER A 138 2.00 -1.43 7.74
CA SER A 138 2.33 -0.41 6.75
C SER A 138 2.30 -0.93 5.33
N VAL A 139 2.00 -0.03 4.38
CA VAL A 139 1.99 -0.31 2.94
C VAL A 139 2.71 0.78 2.20
N ARG A 140 3.59 0.40 1.27
CA ARG A 140 4.06 1.28 0.21
C ARG A 140 3.32 0.97 -1.07
N LEU A 141 2.62 1.98 -1.57
CA LEU A 141 1.96 1.98 -2.86
C LEU A 141 2.79 2.77 -3.87
N VAL A 142 3.13 2.15 -4.99
CA VAL A 142 3.85 2.81 -6.09
C VAL A 142 2.93 2.92 -7.28
N ILE A 143 2.72 4.14 -7.75
CA ILE A 143 1.94 4.42 -8.94
C ILE A 143 2.79 5.11 -10.01
N CYS A 144 2.49 4.84 -11.27
CA CYS A 144 3.10 5.50 -12.42
C CYS A 144 2.03 6.16 -13.26
N LYS A 145 2.28 7.39 -13.67
CA LYS A 145 1.40 8.12 -14.57
C LYS A 145 1.46 7.51 -15.98
N ASP A 146 0.30 7.18 -16.55
CA ASP A 146 0.19 6.72 -17.94
C ASP A 146 -0.01 7.90 -18.90
N ASN A 147 -0.81 8.89 -18.46
CA ASN A 147 -1.09 10.11 -19.21
C ASN A 147 -1.60 11.20 -18.23
N TYR A 148 -1.97 12.38 -18.74
CA TYR A 148 -2.44 13.50 -17.89
C TYR A 148 -3.78 13.29 -17.19
N THR A 149 -4.38 12.14 -17.34
CA THR A 149 -5.71 11.85 -16.76
C THR A 149 -5.78 10.50 -16.07
N SER A 150 -4.70 9.71 -16.08
CA SER A 150 -4.69 8.35 -15.57
C SER A 150 -3.32 7.92 -15.03
N PHE A 151 -3.34 6.92 -14.18
CA PHE A 151 -2.17 6.26 -13.62
C PHE A 151 -2.40 4.74 -13.66
N ARG A 152 -1.33 4.00 -13.48
CA ARG A 152 -1.35 2.55 -13.20
C ARG A 152 -0.69 2.28 -11.86
N ILE A 153 -1.11 1.21 -11.20
CA ILE A 153 -0.44 0.70 -10.03
C ILE A 153 0.76 -0.13 -10.51
N VAL A 154 1.94 0.26 -10.08
CA VAL A 154 3.18 -0.47 -10.35
C VAL A 154 3.29 -1.63 -9.38
N THR A 155 3.20 -1.33 -8.10
CA THR A 155 3.17 -2.32 -7.03
C THR A 155 2.52 -1.74 -5.76
N ALA A 156 2.11 -2.62 -4.88
CA ALA A 156 1.78 -2.31 -3.49
C ALA A 156 2.32 -3.44 -2.63
N TYR A 157 3.14 -3.13 -1.66
CA TYR A 157 3.70 -4.15 -0.78
C TYR A 157 3.64 -3.74 0.68
N PRO A 158 3.32 -4.70 1.56
CA PRO A 158 3.27 -4.46 2.98
C PRO A 158 4.67 -4.52 3.58
N TYR A 159 4.84 -3.77 4.67
CA TYR A 159 6.06 -3.78 5.46
C TYR A 159 5.73 -3.48 6.93
N PRO A 160 6.59 -3.88 7.88
CA PRO A 160 6.39 -3.53 9.28
C PRO A 160 6.60 -2.03 9.51
N SER A 161 5.78 -1.42 10.37
CA SER A 161 6.06 -0.08 10.91
C SER A 161 7.35 -0.09 11.75
N PHE A 162 7.85 1.09 12.12
CA PHE A 162 9.04 1.16 12.98
C PHE A 162 8.82 0.48 14.33
N ASP A 163 7.67 0.71 14.96
CA ASP A 163 7.33 0.10 16.25
C ASP A 163 7.24 -1.43 16.13
N GLU A 164 6.62 -1.93 15.07
CA GLU A 164 6.56 -3.37 14.78
C GLU A 164 7.95 -3.97 14.49
N MET A 165 8.83 -3.25 13.81
CA MET A 165 10.20 -3.70 13.60
C MET A 165 10.95 -3.86 14.91
N ASP A 166 10.82 -2.92 15.82
CA ASP A 166 11.43 -3.01 17.15
C ASP A 166 10.88 -4.23 17.90
N GLU A 167 9.55 -4.47 17.88
CA GLU A 167 8.94 -5.65 18.48
C GLU A 167 9.43 -6.98 17.85
N TRP A 168 9.62 -7.01 16.53
CA TRP A 168 10.12 -8.21 15.84
C TRP A 168 11.53 -8.57 16.29
N TYR A 169 12.37 -7.58 16.62
CA TYR A 169 13.74 -7.79 17.06
C TYR A 169 13.86 -8.00 18.57
N ASP A 170 13.04 -7.36 19.37
CA ASP A 170 12.97 -7.60 20.82
C ASP A 170 12.60 -9.06 21.12
N ALA A 171 11.76 -9.67 20.29
CA ALA A 171 11.43 -11.09 20.38
C ALA A 171 12.67 -11.99 20.15
N VAL A 172 13.67 -11.55 19.39
CA VAL A 172 14.94 -12.28 19.17
C VAL A 172 15.82 -12.25 20.42
N ASP A 173 15.93 -11.10 21.07
CA ASP A 173 16.74 -10.92 22.27
C ASP A 173 16.20 -11.69 23.48
N GLN A 174 14.90 -12.04 23.47
CA GLN A 174 14.27 -12.84 24.51
C GLN A 174 14.53 -14.36 24.40
N GLY A 175 15.45 -14.81 23.55
CA GLY A 175 15.95 -16.19 23.54
C GLY A 175 15.46 -17.04 22.37
N PHE A 176 14.93 -16.47 21.31
CA PHE A 176 14.62 -17.20 20.09
C PHE A 176 15.89 -17.53 19.31
N LYS A 177 16.05 -18.78 18.91
CA LYS A 177 17.18 -19.20 18.07
C LYS A 177 17.09 -18.53 16.70
N ILE A 178 18.10 -17.75 16.36
CA ILE A 178 18.24 -17.15 15.03
C ILE A 178 18.30 -18.26 13.99
N SER A 179 17.34 -18.29 13.10
CA SER A 179 17.36 -19.14 11.90
C SER A 179 18.38 -18.55 10.91
N ARG A 180 19.45 -19.28 10.63
CA ARG A 180 20.48 -18.93 9.63
C ARG A 180 20.24 -19.60 8.30
#